data_9c87b77d7fef533f29aed55d1c57aec2
#
_entry.id   9c87b77d7fef533f29aed55d1c57aec2
#
_cell.length_a   1.000
_cell.length_b   1.000
_cell.length_c   1.000
_cell.angle_alpha   90.00
_cell.angle_beta   90.00
_cell.angle_gamma   90.00
#
_symmetry.space_group_name_H-M   'P 1'
#
loop_
_entity.id
_entity.type
_entity.pdbx_description
1 polymer ?
#
loop_
_entity_poly.entity_id
_entity_poly.type
_entity_poly.pdbx_seq_one_letter_code
_entity_poly.pdbx_strand_id
1 'polypeptide(L)'
;QIGIAGANYGTSGQVLTSQGSGSVVQWATPAAWVYGTAADYDQWGSLTDVEFSGWPSTWQQIRVSFIDISLNANAYIQFFVSKSSSTAARIASGYETTSGYWGGGTNVNSVTDMGRFHGTSSSAYTMNGYVNFFKFSGDKIRFEGQLANKNDVYIFLTNGYVTCDPTSSMTHIFFRGQGYSYDSGKFKLDYLS
;
A
#
# COMPACT_ATOMS: atom_id res chain seq x y z
N GLN A 1 -13.58 41.35 -6.03
CA GLN A 1 -12.46 40.90 -5.17
C GLN A 1 -13.03 40.16 -3.97
N ILE A 2 -12.66 38.90 -3.80
CA ILE A 2 -13.04 38.13 -2.63
C ILE A 2 -11.90 38.28 -1.62
N GLY A 3 -12.09 39.16 -0.63
CA GLY A 3 -11.14 39.29 0.48
C GLY A 3 -11.54 38.39 1.62
N ILE A 4 -10.61 37.56 2.06
CA ILE A 4 -10.77 36.69 3.22
C ILE A 4 -9.90 37.25 4.33
N ALA A 5 -10.52 37.77 5.41
CA ALA A 5 -9.80 38.31 6.58
C ALA A 5 -8.68 39.32 6.21
N GLY A 6 -8.96 40.28 5.30
CA GLY A 6 -7.98 41.19 4.72
C GLY A 6 -7.48 40.74 3.34
N ALA A 7 -6.43 41.39 2.83
CA ALA A 7 -5.87 41.06 1.50
C ALA A 7 -5.03 39.75 1.53
N ASN A 8 -5.66 38.66 1.85
CA ASN A 8 -5.02 37.34 1.81
C ASN A 8 -5.32 36.69 0.47
N TYR A 9 -4.32 36.55 -0.37
CA TYR A 9 -4.43 35.95 -1.70
C TYR A 9 -3.99 34.47 -1.73
N GLY A 10 -3.71 33.88 -0.56
CA GLY A 10 -3.10 32.57 -0.47
C GLY A 10 -1.64 32.57 -0.97
N THR A 11 -1.06 31.39 -1.03
CA THR A 11 0.24 31.13 -1.65
C THR A 11 0.07 30.28 -2.91
N SER A 12 1.09 30.25 -3.77
CA SER A 12 1.05 29.43 -4.98
C SER A 12 0.72 27.96 -4.65
N GLY A 13 -0.23 27.39 -5.38
CA GLY A 13 -0.69 26.02 -5.18
C GLY A 13 -1.84 25.85 -4.18
N GLN A 14 -2.24 26.88 -3.46
CA GLN A 14 -3.43 26.82 -2.60
C GLN A 14 -4.72 27.03 -3.40
N VAL A 15 -5.80 26.40 -2.93
CA VAL A 15 -7.16 26.56 -3.45
C VAL A 15 -8.07 27.09 -2.36
N LEU A 16 -9.07 27.85 -2.77
CA LEU A 16 -10.08 28.38 -1.85
C LEU A 16 -11.07 27.27 -1.53
N THR A 17 -11.18 26.91 -0.26
CA THR A 17 -12.03 25.80 0.21
C THR A 17 -13.15 26.31 1.11
N SER A 18 -14.35 25.77 0.92
CA SER A 18 -15.47 25.96 1.84
C SER A 18 -15.22 25.16 3.12
N GLN A 19 -15.47 25.79 4.26
CA GLN A 19 -15.40 25.17 5.59
C GLN A 19 -16.79 24.78 6.13
N GLY A 20 -17.79 24.78 5.25
CA GLY A 20 -19.18 24.52 5.61
C GLY A 20 -19.99 25.75 5.95
N SER A 21 -21.27 25.53 6.29
CA SER A 21 -22.23 26.59 6.62
C SER A 21 -21.80 27.32 7.89
N GLY A 22 -21.73 28.66 7.82
CA GLY A 22 -21.36 29.52 8.95
C GLY A 22 -19.85 29.71 9.17
N SER A 23 -19.01 29.07 8.36
CA SER A 23 -17.56 29.22 8.44
C SER A 23 -17.01 30.03 7.27
N VAL A 24 -15.95 30.81 7.52
CA VAL A 24 -15.27 31.58 6.46
C VAL A 24 -14.53 30.60 5.56
N VAL A 25 -14.58 30.86 4.24
CA VAL A 25 -13.75 30.13 3.28
C VAL A 25 -12.27 30.34 3.59
N GLN A 26 -11.45 29.32 3.38
CA GLN A 26 -10.02 29.37 3.67
C GLN A 26 -9.17 28.88 2.48
N TRP A 27 -7.95 29.41 2.40
CA TRP A 27 -6.96 28.89 1.49
C TRP A 27 -6.39 27.59 2.07
N ALA A 28 -6.45 26.52 1.31
CA ALA A 28 -5.91 25.23 1.70
C ALA A 28 -5.02 24.66 0.60
N THR A 29 -3.95 24.01 0.98
CA THR A 29 -3.16 23.21 0.05
C THR A 29 -3.94 21.94 -0.28
N PRO A 30 -4.23 21.66 -1.57
CA PRO A 30 -4.85 20.41 -1.96
C PRO A 30 -4.03 19.21 -1.50
N ALA A 31 -4.69 18.11 -1.22
CA ALA A 31 -3.99 16.84 -1.04
C ALA A 31 -3.15 16.53 -2.28
N ALA A 32 -1.91 16.16 -2.07
CA ALA A 32 -0.96 15.87 -3.14
C ALA A 32 -0.28 14.52 -2.93
N TRP A 33 0.03 13.87 -4.04
CA TRP A 33 0.86 12.68 -4.00
C TRP A 33 2.30 13.03 -3.65
N VAL A 34 2.83 12.36 -2.64
CA VAL A 34 4.25 12.35 -2.34
C VAL A 34 4.84 11.09 -2.97
N TYR A 35 5.76 11.31 -3.91
CA TYR A 35 6.39 10.22 -4.67
C TYR A 35 7.70 9.82 -4.00
N GLY A 36 7.76 8.57 -3.57
CA GLY A 36 8.97 7.98 -3.04
C GLY A 36 10.01 7.67 -4.12
N THR A 37 11.24 7.53 -3.71
CA THR A 37 12.28 6.95 -4.58
C THR A 37 12.14 5.44 -4.55
N ALA A 38 12.26 4.79 -5.72
CA ALA A 38 12.33 3.33 -5.77
C ALA A 38 13.59 2.87 -5.05
N ALA A 39 13.41 2.07 -4.02
CA ALA A 39 14.54 1.46 -3.34
C ALA A 39 14.98 0.21 -4.13
N ASP A 40 16.27 0.16 -4.43
CA ASP A 40 16.90 -0.99 -5.09
C ASP A 40 17.23 -2.04 -4.02
N TYR A 41 16.72 -3.24 -4.22
CA TYR A 41 16.91 -4.30 -3.25
C TYR A 41 17.70 -5.49 -3.80
N ASP A 42 18.57 -5.23 -4.78
CA ASP A 42 19.47 -6.23 -5.37
C ASP A 42 20.45 -6.90 -4.36
N GLN A 43 20.39 -6.49 -3.09
CA GLN A 43 21.28 -6.98 -2.03
C GLN A 43 20.59 -7.90 -1.01
N TRP A 44 19.43 -8.44 -1.34
CA TRP A 44 18.54 -9.04 -0.35
C TRP A 44 18.71 -10.53 -0.07
N GLY A 45 19.78 -11.11 -0.36
CA GLY A 45 20.04 -12.54 -0.14
C GLY A 45 19.61 -13.14 1.21
N SER A 46 18.97 -12.38 2.10
CA SER A 46 18.49 -12.86 3.39
C SER A 46 17.26 -12.16 3.99
N LEU A 47 16.70 -11.12 3.36
CA LEU A 47 15.53 -10.42 3.93
C LEU A 47 14.23 -11.12 3.54
N THR A 48 13.55 -11.67 4.54
CA THR A 48 12.21 -12.25 4.38
C THR A 48 11.10 -11.20 4.42
N ASP A 49 11.38 -10.02 4.98
CA ASP A 49 10.42 -8.94 5.17
C ASP A 49 10.95 -7.61 4.63
N VAL A 50 10.09 -6.93 3.89
CA VAL A 50 10.29 -5.56 3.42
C VAL A 50 9.39 -4.65 4.21
N GLU A 51 9.96 -3.65 4.85
CA GLU A 51 9.24 -2.70 5.70
C GLU A 51 9.14 -1.33 5.04
N PHE A 52 7.96 -0.75 5.09
CA PHE A 52 7.69 0.63 4.68
C PHE A 52 7.08 1.40 5.83
N SER A 53 7.49 2.67 5.95
CA SER A 53 7.01 3.63 6.94
C SER A 53 7.25 5.07 6.45
N GLY A 54 6.95 6.05 7.28
CA GLY A 54 7.33 7.45 7.04
C GLY A 54 6.25 8.33 6.43
N TRP A 55 5.04 7.85 6.24
CA TRP A 55 3.88 8.69 5.86
C TRP A 55 3.24 9.36 7.09
N PRO A 56 2.64 10.54 6.93
CA PRO A 56 1.96 11.24 8.04
C PRO A 56 0.67 10.52 8.43
N SER A 57 0.19 10.75 9.66
CA SER A 57 -1.09 10.18 10.13
C SER A 57 -2.32 10.66 9.34
N THR A 58 -2.16 11.74 8.58
CA THR A 58 -3.19 12.32 7.69
C THR A 58 -3.32 11.64 6.34
N TRP A 59 -2.51 10.61 6.06
CA TRP A 59 -2.55 9.90 4.78
C TRP A 59 -3.97 9.46 4.39
N GLN A 60 -4.30 9.53 3.11
CA GLN A 60 -5.57 9.10 2.54
C GLN A 60 -5.41 7.80 1.74
N GLN A 61 -4.32 7.72 1.00
CA GLN A 61 -3.97 6.56 0.19
C GLN A 61 -2.47 6.33 0.25
N ILE A 62 -2.07 5.07 0.28
CA ILE A 62 -0.68 4.62 0.14
C ILE A 62 -0.65 3.64 -1.02
N ARG A 63 0.33 3.78 -1.90
CA ARG A 63 0.63 2.82 -2.96
C ARG A 63 2.02 2.27 -2.76
N VAL A 64 2.14 0.94 -2.77
CA VAL A 64 3.42 0.26 -2.91
C VAL A 64 3.46 -0.38 -4.29
N SER A 65 4.42 0.04 -5.10
CA SER A 65 4.68 -0.48 -6.43
C SER A 65 5.80 -1.51 -6.38
N PHE A 66 5.64 -2.57 -7.14
CA PHE A 66 6.58 -3.68 -7.31
C PHE A 66 7.17 -3.61 -8.71
N ILE A 67 8.49 -3.61 -8.81
CA ILE A 67 9.21 -3.45 -10.07
C ILE A 67 10.20 -4.60 -10.19
N ASP A 68 9.94 -5.51 -11.10
CA ASP A 68 10.76 -6.69 -11.41
C ASP A 68 11.14 -7.53 -10.17
N ILE A 69 10.22 -7.61 -9.17
CA ILE A 69 10.49 -8.38 -7.95
C ILE A 69 10.42 -9.87 -8.21
N SER A 70 11.32 -10.62 -7.60
CA SER A 70 11.28 -12.08 -7.55
C SER A 70 11.56 -12.61 -6.14
N LEU A 71 11.24 -13.87 -5.93
CA LEU A 71 11.53 -14.63 -4.71
C LEU A 71 12.44 -15.81 -5.07
N ASN A 72 13.30 -16.20 -4.14
CA ASN A 72 14.22 -17.31 -4.33
C ASN A 72 13.54 -18.71 -4.34
N ALA A 73 12.22 -18.76 -4.19
CA ALA A 73 11.41 -19.97 -4.29
C ALA A 73 9.96 -19.65 -4.66
N ASN A 74 9.18 -20.70 -4.97
CA ASN A 74 7.75 -20.57 -5.20
C ASN A 74 7.01 -20.23 -3.91
N ALA A 75 6.51 -19.02 -3.80
CA ALA A 75 5.81 -18.53 -2.62
C ALA A 75 4.80 -17.43 -2.94
N TYR A 76 3.88 -17.21 -2.02
CA TYR A 76 2.96 -16.08 -2.08
C TYR A 76 3.64 -14.81 -1.57
N ILE A 77 3.29 -13.66 -2.15
CA ILE A 77 3.60 -12.38 -1.55
C ILE A 77 2.48 -12.03 -0.57
N GLN A 78 2.84 -11.95 0.68
CA GLN A 78 1.98 -11.59 1.79
C GLN A 78 2.27 -10.16 2.22
N PHE A 79 1.27 -9.47 2.77
CA PHE A 79 1.49 -8.17 3.40
C PHE A 79 0.70 -8.03 4.69
N PHE A 80 1.25 -7.22 5.59
CA PHE A 80 0.69 -6.92 6.90
C PHE A 80 0.77 -5.42 7.15
N VAL A 81 -0.25 -4.86 7.75
CA VAL A 81 -0.19 -3.52 8.32
C VAL A 81 0.21 -3.60 9.79
N SER A 82 0.87 -2.57 10.29
CA SER A 82 1.32 -2.52 11.67
C SER A 82 1.27 -1.10 12.24
N LYS A 83 1.21 -1.04 13.56
CA LYS A 83 1.25 0.20 14.34
C LYS A 83 2.66 0.58 14.81
N SER A 84 3.65 -0.25 14.53
CA SER A 84 5.05 0.01 14.84
C SER A 84 5.99 -0.82 13.95
N SER A 85 7.29 -0.54 14.00
CA SER A 85 8.34 -1.28 13.29
C SER A 85 8.55 -2.72 13.83
N SER A 86 7.94 -3.07 14.95
CA SER A 86 8.03 -4.43 15.48
C SER A 86 7.19 -5.40 14.67
N THR A 87 7.80 -6.48 14.21
CA THR A 87 7.08 -7.59 13.57
C THR A 87 6.05 -8.22 14.49
N ALA A 88 6.24 -8.16 15.81
CA ALA A 88 5.29 -8.62 16.81
C ALA A 88 4.04 -7.72 16.92
N ALA A 89 4.12 -6.47 16.45
CA ALA A 89 2.99 -5.53 16.45
C ALA A 89 2.19 -5.55 15.14
N ARG A 90 2.46 -6.51 14.25
CA ARG A 90 1.66 -6.73 13.05
C ARG A 90 0.23 -7.08 13.45
N ILE A 91 -0.70 -6.49 12.74
CA ILE A 91 -2.09 -6.91 12.84
C ILE A 91 -2.19 -8.30 12.20
N ALA A 92 -2.36 -9.33 13.02
CA ALA A 92 -2.40 -10.73 12.60
C ALA A 92 -3.83 -11.28 12.52
N SER A 93 -4.85 -10.40 12.56
CA SER A 93 -6.26 -10.78 12.48
C SER A 93 -7.09 -9.62 11.96
N GLY A 94 -8.35 -9.86 11.63
CA GLY A 94 -9.24 -8.82 11.13
C GLY A 94 -9.03 -8.47 9.66
N TYR A 95 -8.35 -9.32 8.91
CA TYR A 95 -8.30 -9.26 7.46
C TYR A 95 -9.51 -9.98 6.86
N GLU A 96 -10.05 -9.38 5.82
CA GLU A 96 -11.01 -9.99 4.92
C GLU A 96 -10.39 -9.91 3.52
N THR A 97 -9.56 -10.87 3.18
CA THR A 97 -8.80 -10.88 1.93
C THR A 97 -9.41 -11.84 0.92
N THR A 98 -9.68 -11.36 -0.26
CA THR A 98 -9.97 -12.18 -1.43
C THR A 98 -8.81 -12.05 -2.40
N SER A 99 -8.22 -13.16 -2.79
CA SER A 99 -7.13 -13.18 -3.75
C SER A 99 -7.39 -14.25 -4.82
N GLY A 100 -6.98 -13.96 -6.05
CA GLY A 100 -7.16 -14.84 -7.18
C GLY A 100 -6.14 -14.58 -8.26
N TYR A 101 -6.21 -15.35 -9.35
CA TYR A 101 -5.40 -15.10 -10.53
C TYR A 101 -6.24 -15.25 -11.80
N TRP A 102 -5.85 -14.47 -12.81
CA TRP A 102 -6.43 -14.53 -14.14
C TRP A 102 -5.46 -15.27 -15.08
N GLY A 103 -5.94 -16.28 -15.81
CA GLY A 103 -5.10 -16.98 -16.81
C GLY A 103 -5.17 -18.51 -16.78
N GLY A 104 -5.87 -19.13 -15.84
CA GLY A 104 -5.91 -20.61 -15.76
C GLY A 104 -6.91 -21.20 -14.79
N GLY A 105 -7.77 -20.40 -14.22
CA GLY A 105 -8.77 -20.85 -13.26
C GLY A 105 -8.91 -19.86 -12.10
N THR A 106 -10.12 -19.70 -11.59
CA THR A 106 -10.39 -18.80 -10.48
C THR A 106 -10.20 -19.54 -9.17
N ASN A 107 -9.02 -19.44 -8.57
CA ASN A 107 -8.86 -19.80 -7.18
C ASN A 107 -9.08 -18.54 -6.34
N VAL A 108 -10.27 -18.41 -5.77
CA VAL A 108 -10.58 -17.38 -4.78
C VAL A 108 -10.25 -17.95 -3.41
N ASN A 109 -9.21 -17.45 -2.78
CA ASN A 109 -8.87 -17.80 -1.41
C ASN A 109 -9.23 -16.63 -0.48
N SER A 110 -10.08 -16.90 0.50
CA SER A 110 -10.34 -15.99 1.60
C SER A 110 -9.34 -16.25 2.73
N VAL A 111 -8.69 -15.21 3.20
CA VAL A 111 -7.71 -15.27 4.30
C VAL A 111 -8.06 -14.20 5.31
N THR A 112 -7.97 -14.54 6.58
CA THR A 112 -8.38 -13.66 7.69
C THR A 112 -7.21 -13.13 8.52
N ASP A 113 -6.01 -13.58 8.25
CA ASP A 113 -4.81 -13.29 9.04
C ASP A 113 -3.80 -12.37 8.33
N MET A 114 -3.96 -12.16 7.01
CA MET A 114 -3.06 -11.33 6.22
C MET A 114 -3.70 -10.87 4.90
N GLY A 115 -3.12 -9.82 4.28
CA GLY A 115 -3.31 -9.57 2.87
C GLY A 115 -2.32 -10.43 2.06
N ARG A 116 -2.74 -10.94 0.90
CA ARG A 116 -1.82 -11.68 0.03
C ARG A 116 -2.21 -11.63 -1.44
N PHE A 117 -1.20 -11.78 -2.30
CA PHE A 117 -1.41 -12.14 -3.69
C PHE A 117 -1.35 -13.67 -3.80
N HIS A 118 -2.39 -14.25 -4.41
CA HIS A 118 -2.43 -15.68 -4.66
C HIS A 118 -1.69 -16.01 -5.95
N GLY A 119 -0.51 -16.52 -5.82
CA GLY A 119 0.33 -16.89 -6.95
C GLY A 119 1.71 -17.32 -6.48
N THR A 120 2.38 -18.08 -7.30
CA THR A 120 3.76 -18.50 -7.04
C THR A 120 4.70 -17.56 -7.77
N SER A 121 5.61 -16.98 -7.04
CA SER A 121 6.82 -16.39 -7.59
C SER A 121 7.95 -17.40 -7.44
N SER A 122 8.76 -17.57 -8.45
CA SER A 122 10.01 -18.31 -8.34
C SER A 122 11.14 -17.42 -8.84
N SER A 123 12.38 -17.78 -8.56
CA SER A 123 13.56 -17.10 -9.06
C SER A 123 13.61 -17.00 -10.61
N ALA A 124 12.78 -17.80 -11.29
CA ALA A 124 12.62 -17.73 -12.74
C ALA A 124 11.63 -16.65 -13.21
N TYR A 125 10.87 -16.05 -12.31
CA TYR A 125 9.80 -15.11 -12.67
C TYR A 125 9.96 -13.79 -11.96
N THR A 126 9.86 -12.71 -12.71
CA THR A 126 9.80 -11.36 -12.19
C THR A 126 8.37 -10.82 -12.26
N MET A 127 7.94 -10.11 -11.23
CA MET A 127 6.60 -9.57 -11.11
C MET A 127 6.62 -8.05 -11.03
N ASN A 128 5.67 -7.46 -11.73
CA ASN A 128 5.42 -6.02 -11.72
C ASN A 128 3.97 -5.76 -11.30
N GLY A 129 3.76 -4.71 -10.53
CA GLY A 129 2.43 -4.34 -10.12
C GLY A 129 2.38 -3.39 -8.94
N TYR A 130 1.30 -3.44 -8.19
CA TYR A 130 1.11 -2.56 -7.05
C TYR A 130 0.09 -3.12 -6.05
N VAL A 131 0.10 -2.56 -4.86
CA VAL A 131 -1.03 -2.59 -3.92
C VAL A 131 -1.31 -1.19 -3.41
N ASN A 132 -2.59 -0.83 -3.38
CA ASN A 132 -3.10 0.41 -2.79
C ASN A 132 -3.73 0.10 -1.45
N PHE A 133 -3.54 1.00 -0.50
CA PHE A 133 -4.21 1.02 0.80
C PHE A 133 -4.97 2.34 0.91
N PHE A 134 -6.23 2.28 1.34
CA PHE A 134 -7.12 3.44 1.47
C PHE A 134 -7.68 3.47 2.89
N LYS A 135 -7.74 4.64 3.50
CA LYS A 135 -8.60 4.84 4.67
C LYS A 135 -10.05 4.72 4.23
N PHE A 136 -10.73 3.69 4.69
CA PHE A 136 -12.13 3.44 4.32
C PHE A 136 -13.11 3.94 5.39
N SER A 137 -12.78 3.74 6.66
CA SER A 137 -13.52 4.22 7.82
C SER A 137 -12.55 4.53 8.95
N GLY A 138 -13.05 4.94 10.13
CA GLY A 138 -12.21 5.20 11.30
C GLY A 138 -11.38 4.00 11.76
N ASP A 139 -11.84 2.80 11.48
CA ASP A 139 -11.28 1.53 11.96
C ASP A 139 -10.87 0.55 10.83
N LYS A 140 -11.21 0.84 9.57
CA LYS A 140 -10.94 -0.07 8.45
C LYS A 140 -10.06 0.56 7.37
N ILE A 141 -9.08 -0.20 6.92
CA ILE A 141 -8.25 0.10 5.76
C ILE A 141 -8.65 -0.87 4.65
N ARG A 142 -9.11 -0.34 3.53
CA ARG A 142 -9.34 -1.10 2.31
C ARG A 142 -8.01 -1.27 1.59
N PHE A 143 -7.80 -2.41 0.98
CA PHE A 143 -6.68 -2.62 0.06
C PHE A 143 -7.16 -3.27 -1.23
N GLU A 144 -6.43 -2.98 -2.30
CA GLU A 144 -6.60 -3.60 -3.61
C GLU A 144 -5.26 -3.60 -4.34
N GLY A 145 -4.98 -4.63 -5.12
CA GLY A 145 -3.73 -4.71 -5.85
C GLY A 145 -3.72 -5.76 -6.94
N GLN A 146 -2.71 -5.63 -7.79
CA GLN A 146 -2.41 -6.59 -8.83
C GLN A 146 -0.92 -6.77 -9.01
N LEU A 147 -0.52 -8.00 -9.35
CA LEU A 147 0.82 -8.35 -9.80
C LEU A 147 0.72 -9.09 -11.12
N ALA A 148 1.46 -8.65 -12.12
CA ALA A 148 1.61 -9.34 -13.40
C ALA A 148 2.97 -10.04 -13.43
N ASN A 149 2.96 -11.32 -13.80
CA ASN A 149 4.18 -12.07 -14.06
C ASN A 149 4.70 -11.68 -15.45
N LYS A 150 5.96 -11.25 -15.53
CA LYS A 150 6.59 -10.80 -16.79
C LYS A 150 6.77 -11.93 -17.80
N ASN A 151 6.94 -13.15 -17.32
CA ASN A 151 7.29 -14.32 -18.14
C ASN A 151 6.06 -15.20 -18.45
N ASP A 152 4.89 -14.84 -17.94
CA ASP A 152 3.67 -15.64 -18.08
C ASP A 152 2.45 -14.73 -18.21
N VAL A 153 1.33 -15.27 -18.64
CA VAL A 153 0.05 -14.53 -18.83
C VAL A 153 -0.77 -14.39 -17.55
N TYR A 154 -0.17 -14.69 -16.38
CA TYR A 154 -0.91 -14.62 -15.12
C TYR A 154 -0.90 -13.22 -14.51
N ILE A 155 -2.09 -12.78 -14.10
CA ILE A 155 -2.30 -11.60 -13.27
C ILE A 155 -2.86 -12.07 -11.94
N PHE A 156 -2.16 -11.77 -10.86
CA PHE A 156 -2.58 -12.05 -9.50
C PHE A 156 -3.30 -10.82 -8.95
N LEU A 157 -4.47 -11.02 -8.39
CA LEU A 157 -5.31 -9.97 -7.83
C LEU A 157 -5.43 -10.17 -6.32
N THR A 158 -5.51 -9.07 -5.59
CA THR A 158 -5.88 -9.06 -4.17
C THR A 158 -6.79 -7.89 -3.90
N ASN A 159 -7.78 -8.09 -3.04
CA ASN A 159 -8.59 -7.02 -2.49
C ASN A 159 -9.14 -7.42 -1.12
N GLY A 160 -9.51 -6.44 -0.32
CA GLY A 160 -10.08 -6.71 0.99
C GLY A 160 -10.01 -5.54 1.94
N TYR A 161 -10.14 -5.87 3.21
CA TYR A 161 -10.07 -4.94 4.32
C TYR A 161 -9.20 -5.51 5.42
N VAL A 162 -8.63 -4.60 6.23
CA VAL A 162 -8.04 -4.94 7.51
C VAL A 162 -8.57 -3.98 8.58
N THR A 163 -8.91 -4.52 9.73
CA THR A 163 -9.31 -3.71 10.89
C THR A 163 -8.06 -3.16 11.57
N CYS A 164 -7.95 -1.83 11.60
CA CYS A 164 -6.84 -1.12 12.25
C CYS A 164 -7.42 0.12 12.95
N ASP A 165 -7.78 -0.03 14.21
CA ASP A 165 -8.42 1.04 14.98
C ASP A 165 -7.41 1.77 15.89
N PRO A 166 -7.26 3.08 15.75
CA PRO A 166 -7.72 3.91 14.62
C PRO A 166 -6.84 3.70 13.37
N THR A 167 -7.40 3.93 12.17
CA THR A 167 -6.64 3.80 10.91
C THR A 167 -5.42 4.71 10.85
N SER A 168 -5.47 5.86 11.53
CA SER A 168 -4.32 6.77 11.66
C SER A 168 -3.14 6.18 12.44
N SER A 169 -3.34 5.09 13.18
CA SER A 169 -2.26 4.41 13.91
C SER A 169 -1.45 3.46 13.03
N MET A 170 -1.88 3.20 11.80
CA MET A 170 -1.06 2.45 10.85
C MET A 170 0.17 3.26 10.46
N THR A 171 1.32 2.81 10.87
CA THR A 171 2.61 3.48 10.65
C THR A 171 3.55 2.66 9.79
N HIS A 172 3.26 1.35 9.60
CA HIS A 172 4.14 0.44 8.87
C HIS A 172 3.33 -0.53 7.99
N ILE A 173 3.91 -0.90 6.87
CA ILE A 173 3.47 -1.98 5.99
C ILE A 173 4.64 -2.91 5.77
N PHE A 174 4.42 -4.21 5.94
CA PHE A 174 5.41 -5.25 5.69
C PHE A 174 4.99 -6.11 4.53
N PHE A 175 5.93 -6.45 3.67
CA PHE A 175 5.77 -7.45 2.62
C PHE A 175 6.69 -8.63 2.89
N ARG A 176 6.16 -9.84 2.73
CA ARG A 176 6.86 -11.10 3.01
C ARG A 176 6.63 -12.11 1.89
N GLY A 177 7.64 -12.87 1.57
CA GLY A 177 7.59 -13.98 0.62
C GLY A 177 7.30 -15.33 1.29
N GLN A 178 6.32 -15.44 2.17
CA GLN A 178 5.89 -16.70 2.83
C GLN A 178 7.06 -17.55 3.38
N GLY A 179 8.05 -16.91 4.01
CA GLY A 179 9.23 -17.58 4.56
C GLY A 179 10.42 -17.69 3.60
N TYR A 180 10.29 -17.15 2.41
CA TYR A 180 11.35 -17.04 1.41
C TYR A 180 11.82 -15.60 1.25
N SER A 181 13.05 -15.45 0.76
CA SER A 181 13.65 -14.13 0.58
C SER A 181 13.36 -13.58 -0.81
N TYR A 182 13.26 -12.26 -0.90
CA TYR A 182 13.34 -11.56 -2.18
C TYR A 182 14.78 -11.65 -2.70
N ASP A 183 14.97 -11.95 -3.96
CA ASP A 183 16.27 -12.10 -4.60
C ASP A 183 16.55 -11.05 -5.68
N SER A 184 15.53 -10.34 -6.14
CA SER A 184 15.71 -9.19 -7.03
C SER A 184 14.53 -8.23 -7.00
N GLY A 185 14.72 -7.07 -7.62
CA GLY A 185 13.70 -6.08 -7.90
C GLY A 185 13.72 -4.85 -7.00
N LYS A 186 12.71 -4.01 -7.19
CA LYS A 186 12.56 -2.73 -6.51
C LYS A 186 11.16 -2.58 -5.96
N PHE A 187 11.08 -1.89 -4.84
CA PHE A 187 9.81 -1.42 -4.30
C PHE A 187 9.81 0.11 -4.29
N LYS A 188 8.65 0.69 -4.50
CA LYS A 188 8.44 2.14 -4.41
C LYS A 188 7.19 2.42 -3.61
N LEU A 189 7.30 3.32 -2.65
CA LEU A 189 6.17 3.79 -1.85
C LEU A 189 5.80 5.21 -2.27
N ASP A 190 4.53 5.41 -2.58
CA ASP A 190 3.93 6.72 -2.81
C ASP A 190 2.74 6.87 -1.85
N TYR A 191 2.44 8.11 -1.42
CA TYR A 191 1.25 8.36 -0.62
C TYR A 191 0.58 9.68 -0.95
N LEU A 192 -0.71 9.75 -0.67
CA LEU A 192 -1.55 10.93 -0.75
C LEU A 192 -1.90 11.36 0.68
N SER A 193 -1.64 12.60 1.02
CA SER A 193 -1.94 13.19 2.33
C SER A 193 -2.70 14.50 2.22
#